data_b0037f16a74fd9deb9e2ef97e8f235b6
#
_entry.id   b0037f16a74fd9deb9e2ef97e8f235b6
#
_cell.length_a   1.000
_cell.length_b   1.000
_cell.length_c   1.000
_cell.angle_alpha   90.00
_cell.angle_beta   90.00
_cell.angle_gamma   90.00
#
_symmetry.space_group_name_H-M   'P 1'
#
loop_
_entity.id
_entity.type
_entity.pdbx_description
1 polymer ?
#
loop_
_entity_poly.entity_id
_entity_poly.type
_entity_poly.pdbx_seq_one_letter_code
_entity_poly.pdbx_strand_id
1 'polypeptide(L)'
;MSHLLRSSVTIMALVRIGLGIAPFVAAGRTARLLGFPPGHDTPTARLMARFFGVRDIGLGVLALWAVRHPETLPFIALFQAAMDAGDLVAISIPLLRQQGIARAGLISAAFATTGGLSWLVVWLFAR
;
A
#
# COMPACT_ATOMS: atom_id res chain seq x y z
N MET A 1 -22.91 5.02 8.08
CA MET A 1 -21.53 5.55 7.91
C MET A 1 -21.58 7.07 7.79
N SER A 2 -20.80 7.78 8.58
CA SER A 2 -20.73 9.24 8.53
C SER A 2 -20.14 9.75 7.21
N HIS A 3 -20.49 10.99 6.83
CA HIS A 3 -19.89 11.61 5.64
C HIS A 3 -18.37 11.69 5.73
N LEU A 4 -17.84 12.02 6.89
CA LEU A 4 -16.39 12.10 7.11
C LEU A 4 -15.72 10.74 6.88
N LEU A 5 -16.26 9.68 7.45
CA LEU A 5 -15.71 8.33 7.27
C LEU A 5 -15.77 7.88 5.81
N ARG A 6 -16.89 8.15 5.13
CA ARG A 6 -17.05 7.86 3.70
C ARG A 6 -16.00 8.58 2.85
N SER A 7 -15.81 9.87 3.09
CA SER A 7 -14.83 10.69 2.35
C SER A 7 -13.40 10.20 2.63
N SER A 8 -13.07 9.91 3.88
CA SER A 8 -11.76 9.40 4.27
C SER A 8 -11.44 8.07 3.58
N VAL A 9 -12.36 7.11 3.62
CA VAL A 9 -12.18 5.81 2.95
C VAL A 9 -12.03 5.98 1.45
N THR A 10 -12.84 6.85 0.84
CA THR A 10 -12.74 7.12 -0.61
C THR A 10 -11.38 7.70 -0.99
N ILE A 11 -10.89 8.70 -0.24
CA ILE A 11 -9.58 9.30 -0.49
C ILE A 11 -8.47 8.26 -0.32
N MET A 12 -8.49 7.48 0.77
CA MET A 12 -7.49 6.44 1.01
C MET A 12 -7.51 5.38 -0.09
N ALA A 13 -8.68 4.99 -0.56
CA ALA A 13 -8.83 4.04 -1.66
C ALA A 13 -8.24 4.58 -2.98
N LEU A 14 -8.53 5.84 -3.32
CA LEU A 14 -7.99 6.48 -4.52
C LEU A 14 -6.48 6.66 -4.44
N VAL A 15 -5.95 7.03 -3.28
CA VAL A 15 -4.49 7.10 -3.05
C VAL A 15 -3.86 5.71 -3.26
N ARG A 16 -4.47 4.66 -2.73
CA ARG A 16 -3.97 3.30 -2.89
C ARG A 16 -3.97 2.85 -4.36
N ILE A 17 -5.03 3.15 -5.10
CA ILE A 17 -5.10 2.90 -6.55
C ILE A 17 -3.97 3.64 -7.27
N GLY A 18 -3.74 4.90 -6.96
CA GLY A 18 -2.65 5.70 -7.54
C GLY A 18 -1.27 5.11 -7.24
N LEU A 19 -1.03 4.70 -5.99
CA LEU A 19 0.20 4.02 -5.58
C LEU A 19 0.40 2.66 -6.27
N GLY A 20 -0.67 2.02 -6.72
CA GLY A 20 -0.61 0.79 -7.50
C GLY A 20 -0.41 1.05 -8.99
N ILE A 21 -1.04 2.08 -9.55
CA ILE A 21 -0.89 2.46 -10.97
C ILE A 21 0.57 2.87 -11.27
N ALA A 22 1.21 3.64 -10.39
CA ALA A 22 2.56 4.14 -10.61
C ALA A 22 3.58 3.01 -10.87
N PRO A 23 3.73 1.98 -10.02
CA PRO A 23 4.67 0.88 -10.31
C PRO A 23 4.20 -0.01 -11.47
N PHE A 24 2.91 -0.05 -11.78
CA PHE A 24 2.40 -0.83 -12.89
C PHE A 24 2.80 -0.23 -14.25
N VAL A 25 2.59 1.08 -14.42
CA VAL A 25 2.83 1.77 -15.71
C VAL A 25 4.23 2.37 -15.82
N ALA A 26 4.89 2.69 -14.71
CA ALA A 26 6.18 3.35 -14.64
C ALA A 26 7.09 2.70 -13.58
N ALA A 27 7.32 1.39 -13.70
CA ALA A 27 8.05 0.59 -12.71
C ALA A 27 9.44 1.16 -12.41
N GLY A 28 10.22 1.50 -13.44
CA GLY A 28 11.58 2.02 -13.27
C GLY A 28 11.62 3.40 -12.60
N ARG A 29 10.72 4.31 -12.98
CA ARG A 29 10.63 5.65 -12.36
C ARG A 29 10.15 5.55 -10.91
N THR A 30 9.17 4.71 -10.64
CA THR A 30 8.65 4.49 -9.28
C THR A 30 9.75 3.93 -8.38
N ALA A 31 10.53 2.95 -8.84
CA ALA A 31 11.64 2.38 -8.09
C ALA A 31 12.70 3.46 -7.75
N ARG A 32 13.04 4.32 -8.69
CA ARG A 32 13.98 5.43 -8.44
C ARG A 32 13.46 6.43 -7.43
N LEU A 33 12.18 6.81 -7.51
CA LEU A 33 11.54 7.72 -6.55
C LEU A 33 11.51 7.13 -5.15
N LEU A 34 11.32 5.82 -5.02
CA LEU A 34 11.40 5.11 -3.74
C LEU A 34 12.83 4.97 -3.21
N GLY A 35 13.84 5.22 -4.02
CA GLY A 35 15.25 5.18 -3.61
C GLY A 35 15.94 3.84 -3.85
N PHE A 36 15.38 2.96 -4.69
CA PHE A 36 16.09 1.74 -5.11
C PHE A 36 17.33 2.10 -5.95
N PRO A 37 18.46 1.36 -5.77
CA PRO A 37 19.64 1.57 -6.57
C PRO A 37 19.36 1.37 -8.06
N PRO A 38 19.96 2.19 -8.98
CA PRO A 38 19.74 2.04 -10.43
C PRO A 38 20.10 0.66 -10.98
N GLY A 39 21.11 0.01 -10.40
CA GLY A 39 21.53 -1.35 -10.77
C GLY A 39 20.50 -2.43 -10.44
N HIS A 40 19.51 -2.14 -9.62
CA HIS A 40 18.43 -3.06 -9.29
C HIS A 40 17.23 -2.95 -10.25
N ASP A 41 17.26 -2.03 -11.21
CA ASP A 41 16.20 -1.90 -12.23
C ASP A 41 16.38 -2.96 -13.33
N THR A 42 15.82 -4.12 -13.09
CA THR A 42 15.88 -5.30 -13.94
C THR A 42 14.47 -5.68 -14.42
N PRO A 43 14.34 -6.50 -15.48
CA PRO A 43 13.03 -7.04 -15.88
C PRO A 43 12.31 -7.77 -14.76
N THR A 44 13.02 -8.51 -13.92
CA THR A 44 12.46 -9.20 -12.75
C THR A 44 11.92 -8.21 -11.72
N ALA A 45 12.68 -7.18 -11.36
CA ALA A 45 12.26 -6.14 -10.42
C ALA A 45 11.03 -5.39 -10.94
N ARG A 46 10.97 -5.07 -12.24
CA ARG A 46 9.82 -4.43 -12.88
C ARG A 46 8.58 -5.30 -12.86
N LEU A 47 8.72 -6.61 -13.06
CA LEU A 47 7.61 -7.55 -12.95
C LEU A 47 7.05 -7.60 -11.52
N MET A 48 7.93 -7.66 -10.50
CA MET A 48 7.52 -7.63 -9.09
C MET A 48 6.82 -6.32 -8.74
N ALA A 49 7.31 -5.19 -9.26
CA ALA A 49 6.66 -3.89 -9.09
C ALA A 49 5.24 -3.86 -9.70
N ARG A 50 5.03 -4.50 -10.84
CA ARG A 50 3.71 -4.62 -11.46
C ARG A 50 2.77 -5.50 -10.65
N PHE A 51 3.25 -6.59 -10.07
CA PHE A 51 2.46 -7.43 -9.17
C PHE A 51 2.03 -6.65 -7.93
N PHE A 52 2.93 -5.87 -7.34
CA PHE A 52 2.60 -4.96 -6.25
C PHE A 52 1.53 -3.94 -6.69
N GLY A 53 1.68 -3.38 -7.89
CA GLY A 53 0.72 -2.43 -8.45
C GLY A 53 -0.68 -3.01 -8.62
N VAL A 54 -0.80 -4.20 -9.18
CA VAL A 54 -2.09 -4.92 -9.33
C VAL A 54 -2.72 -5.16 -7.96
N ARG A 55 -1.94 -5.60 -6.97
CA ARG A 55 -2.42 -5.81 -5.60
C ARG A 55 -3.01 -4.55 -5.01
N ASP A 56 -2.29 -3.44 -5.09
CA ASP A 56 -2.74 -2.16 -4.52
C ASP A 56 -3.94 -1.57 -5.25
N ILE A 57 -4.00 -1.70 -6.57
CA ILE A 57 -5.21 -1.34 -7.34
C ILE A 57 -6.40 -2.16 -6.83
N GLY A 58 -6.26 -3.47 -6.70
CA GLY A 58 -7.32 -4.36 -6.21
C GLY A 58 -7.78 -4.02 -4.80
N LEU A 59 -6.84 -3.74 -3.90
CA LEU A 59 -7.14 -3.33 -2.52
C LEU A 59 -7.88 -1.99 -2.49
N GLY A 60 -7.49 -1.04 -3.34
CA GLY A 60 -8.18 0.25 -3.44
C GLY A 60 -9.60 0.11 -4.01
N VAL A 61 -9.79 -0.72 -5.04
CA VAL A 61 -11.13 -1.03 -5.59
C VAL A 61 -12.01 -1.69 -4.53
N LEU A 62 -11.46 -2.62 -3.76
CA LEU A 62 -12.19 -3.28 -2.67
C LEU A 62 -12.63 -2.26 -1.60
N ALA A 63 -11.78 -1.29 -1.27
CA ALA A 63 -12.13 -0.22 -0.35
C ALA A 63 -13.24 0.69 -0.89
N LEU A 64 -13.21 1.02 -2.19
CA LEU A 64 -14.30 1.78 -2.83
C LEU A 64 -15.62 1.00 -2.82
N TRP A 65 -15.56 -0.29 -3.01
CA TRP A 65 -16.75 -1.15 -2.92
C TRP A 65 -17.34 -1.12 -1.49
N ALA A 66 -16.50 -1.14 -0.46
CA ALA A 66 -16.92 -1.04 0.94
C ALA A 66 -17.64 0.27 1.28
N VAL A 67 -17.35 1.36 0.56
CA VAL A 67 -18.08 2.64 0.74
C VAL A 67 -19.57 2.49 0.41
N ARG A 68 -19.92 1.58 -0.51
CA ARG A 68 -21.30 1.28 -0.90
C ARG A 68 -21.91 0.13 -0.09
N HIS A 69 -21.07 -0.62 0.63
CA HIS A 69 -21.45 -1.77 1.45
C HIS A 69 -20.89 -1.59 2.87
N PRO A 70 -21.42 -0.63 3.65
CA PRO A 70 -20.83 -0.24 4.94
C PRO A 70 -20.69 -1.37 5.94
N GLU A 71 -21.52 -2.39 5.84
CA GLU A 71 -21.47 -3.60 6.69
C GLU A 71 -20.18 -4.40 6.51
N THR A 72 -19.51 -4.25 5.37
CA THR A 72 -18.24 -4.94 5.08
C THR A 72 -17.02 -4.13 5.51
N LEU A 73 -17.19 -2.84 5.78
CA LEU A 73 -16.08 -1.91 6.01
C LEU A 73 -15.19 -2.33 7.20
N PRO A 74 -15.70 -2.80 8.34
CA PRO A 74 -14.83 -3.22 9.45
C PRO A 74 -13.87 -4.33 9.04
N PHE A 75 -14.36 -5.34 8.33
CA PHE A 75 -13.53 -6.44 7.85
C PHE A 75 -12.49 -5.96 6.82
N ILE A 76 -12.92 -5.16 5.84
CA ILE A 76 -12.04 -4.65 4.79
C ILE A 76 -10.97 -3.72 5.36
N ALA A 77 -11.32 -2.84 6.30
CA ALA A 77 -10.34 -1.97 6.95
C ALA A 77 -9.28 -2.76 7.71
N LEU A 78 -9.68 -3.79 8.46
CA LEU A 78 -8.75 -4.65 9.17
C LEU A 78 -7.86 -5.44 8.20
N PHE A 79 -8.43 -5.94 7.10
CA PHE A 79 -7.68 -6.63 6.06
C PHE A 79 -6.63 -5.72 5.41
N GLN A 80 -7.00 -4.47 5.09
CA GLN A 80 -6.06 -3.47 4.56
C GLN A 80 -4.90 -3.22 5.53
N ALA A 81 -5.21 -3.03 6.82
CA ALA A 81 -4.19 -2.85 7.86
C ALA A 81 -3.27 -4.07 7.98
N ALA A 82 -3.82 -5.28 7.88
CA ALA A 82 -3.04 -6.52 7.91
C ALA A 82 -2.11 -6.64 6.70
N MET A 83 -2.55 -6.20 5.51
CA MET A 83 -1.69 -6.18 4.32
C MET A 83 -0.52 -5.21 4.50
N ASP A 84 -0.74 -4.02 5.05
CA ASP A 84 0.32 -3.06 5.33
C ASP A 84 1.27 -3.56 6.42
N ALA A 85 0.76 -4.26 7.44
CA ALA A 85 1.59 -4.93 8.44
C ALA A 85 2.45 -6.04 7.81
N GLY A 86 1.91 -6.82 6.89
CA GLY A 86 2.66 -7.81 6.11
C GLY A 86 3.77 -7.18 5.27
N ASP A 87 3.52 -6.03 4.68
CA ASP A 87 4.54 -5.26 3.97
C ASP A 87 5.69 -4.83 4.90
N LEU A 88 5.37 -4.39 6.14
CA LEU A 88 6.40 -4.06 7.14
C LEU A 88 7.25 -5.26 7.49
N VAL A 89 6.65 -6.43 7.67
CA VAL A 89 7.40 -7.67 7.91
C VAL A 89 8.31 -7.97 6.73
N ALA A 90 7.83 -7.90 5.50
CA ALA A 90 8.62 -8.13 4.29
C ALA A 90 9.77 -7.13 4.15
N ILE A 91 9.54 -5.85 4.44
CA ILE A 91 10.54 -4.78 4.37
C ILE A 91 11.61 -4.97 5.46
N SER A 92 11.25 -5.45 6.64
CA SER A 92 12.18 -5.64 7.76
C SER A 92 13.30 -6.63 7.43
N ILE A 93 13.04 -7.61 6.59
CA ILE A 93 14.01 -8.65 6.24
C ILE A 93 15.25 -8.08 5.55
N PRO A 94 15.14 -7.36 4.41
CA PRO A 94 16.31 -6.78 3.76
C PRO A 94 16.94 -5.65 4.57
N LEU A 95 16.19 -4.92 5.39
CA LEU A 95 16.75 -3.90 6.27
C LEU A 95 17.63 -4.52 7.36
N LEU A 96 17.16 -5.56 8.04
CA LEU A 96 17.93 -6.26 9.08
C LEU A 96 19.13 -7.01 8.51
N ARG A 97 19.01 -7.52 7.29
CA ARG A 97 20.09 -8.22 6.59
C ARG A 97 21.05 -7.31 5.84
N GLN A 98 20.84 -5.99 5.89
CA GLN A 98 21.70 -4.98 5.25
C GLN A 98 21.95 -5.29 3.76
N GLN A 99 20.89 -5.56 3.00
CA GLN A 99 20.95 -5.97 1.60
C GLN A 99 21.08 -4.81 0.59
N GLY A 100 21.45 -3.61 1.05
CA GLY A 100 21.76 -2.48 0.18
C GLY A 100 20.56 -1.67 -0.32
N ILE A 101 19.38 -1.86 0.27
CA ILE A 101 18.14 -1.13 -0.10
C ILE A 101 17.56 -0.35 1.09
N ALA A 102 18.40 0.13 1.99
CA ALA A 102 17.96 0.78 3.23
C ALA A 102 17.06 1.99 2.96
N ARG A 103 17.41 2.86 2.00
CA ARG A 103 16.60 4.04 1.67
C ARG A 103 15.23 3.65 1.14
N ALA A 104 15.16 2.75 0.18
CA ALA A 104 13.90 2.27 -0.38
C ALA A 104 13.06 1.55 0.68
N GLY A 105 13.68 0.74 1.52
CA GLY A 105 13.00 0.06 2.61
C GLY A 105 12.41 1.04 3.63
N LEU A 106 13.14 2.07 4.04
CA LEU A 106 12.65 3.08 4.98
C LEU A 106 11.51 3.91 4.40
N ILE A 107 11.60 4.33 3.14
CA ILE A 107 10.51 5.05 2.45
C ILE A 107 9.27 4.16 2.34
N SER A 108 9.43 2.91 1.93
CA SER A 108 8.32 1.95 1.83
C SER A 108 7.71 1.65 3.19
N ALA A 109 8.52 1.54 4.25
CA ALA A 109 8.03 1.35 5.61
C ALA A 109 7.22 2.55 6.11
N ALA A 110 7.60 3.78 5.74
CA ALA A 110 6.83 4.98 6.08
C ALA A 110 5.44 4.94 5.43
N PHE A 111 5.33 4.55 4.15
CA PHE A 111 4.04 4.36 3.48
C PHE A 111 3.20 3.26 4.14
N ALA A 112 3.78 2.09 4.40
CA ALA A 112 3.06 0.97 5.00
C ALA A 112 2.59 1.30 6.43
N THR A 113 3.41 1.98 7.24
CA THR A 113 3.04 2.39 8.59
C THR A 113 1.90 3.40 8.57
N THR A 114 2.01 4.44 7.73
CA THR A 114 0.96 5.46 7.58
C THR A 114 -0.35 4.84 7.10
N GLY A 115 -0.29 3.99 6.07
CA GLY A 115 -1.45 3.29 5.53
C GLY A 115 -2.09 2.37 6.58
N GLY A 116 -1.30 1.53 7.21
CA GLY A 116 -1.78 0.57 8.21
C GLY A 116 -2.45 1.25 9.40
N LEU A 117 -1.84 2.29 9.95
CA LEU A 117 -2.42 3.07 11.05
C LEU A 117 -3.72 3.76 10.62
N SER A 118 -3.76 4.33 9.41
CA SER A 118 -4.96 4.96 8.88
C SER A 118 -6.12 3.96 8.74
N TRP A 119 -5.85 2.75 8.27
CA TRP A 119 -6.87 1.70 8.18
C TRP A 119 -7.32 1.18 9.54
N LEU A 120 -6.44 1.13 10.54
CA LEU A 120 -6.83 0.81 11.91
C LEU A 120 -7.77 1.88 12.49
N VAL A 121 -7.50 3.16 12.22
CA VAL A 121 -8.41 4.24 12.61
C VAL A 121 -9.78 4.07 11.95
N VAL A 122 -9.82 3.80 10.64
CA VAL A 122 -11.07 3.50 9.93
C VAL A 122 -11.81 2.34 10.59
N TRP A 123 -11.11 1.25 10.91
CA TRP A 123 -11.71 0.10 11.58
C TRP A 123 -12.33 0.46 12.94
N LEU A 124 -11.65 1.29 13.74
CA LEU A 124 -12.16 1.73 15.04
C LEU A 124 -13.48 2.51 14.92
N PHE A 125 -13.63 3.30 13.85
CA PHE A 125 -14.88 4.07 13.62
C PHE A 125 -15.95 3.31 12.83
N ALA A 126 -15.59 2.20 12.21
CA ALA A 126 -16.51 1.41 11.37
C ALA A 126 -17.19 0.26 12.12
N ARG A 127 -16.64 -0.18 13.26
CA ARG A 127 -17.17 -1.28 14.08
C ARG A 127 -18.37 -0.88 14.98
#